data_97836037a2dc28a739c991b237f44ca2
#
_entry.id   97836037a2dc28a739c991b237f44ca2
#
_cell.length_a   1.000
_cell.length_b   1.000
_cell.length_c   1.000
_cell.angle_alpha   90.00
_cell.angle_beta   90.00
_cell.angle_gamma   90.00
#
_symmetry.space_group_name_H-M   'P 1'
#
loop_
_entity.id
_entity.type
_entity.pdbx_description
1 polymer ?
#
loop_
_entity_poly.entity_id
_entity_poly.type
_entity_poly.pdbx_seq_one_letter_code
_entity_poly.pdbx_strand_id
1 'polypeptide(L)'
;MFRSIAALLAAVSCVAVAQAQETPAAVAGALPYTLDQAVAAAGGSAPAAEAAQANVEAARAARTVAGLRPNPTVQTQVENIAGSGPYSGVGSAESTVSVAIPIELGGKRSARIAVANAQTNRALLVSAITQAEIRLQVTQLYVEAVAAERRVETARDQSRIAGDAANCSGSQ
;
A
#
# COMPACT_ATOMS: atom_id res chain seq x y z
N MET A 1 -29.61 -37.49 38.55
CA MET A 1 -29.34 -36.03 38.56
C MET A 1 -28.87 -35.57 37.18
N PHE A 2 -29.71 -35.75 36.12
CA PHE A 2 -29.39 -35.26 34.78
C PHE A 2 -30.73 -34.97 34.08
N ARG A 3 -31.39 -33.89 34.45
CA ARG A 3 -32.61 -33.43 33.80
C ARG A 3 -32.79 -31.95 34.05
N SER A 4 -32.02 -31.05 33.43
CA SER A 4 -32.33 -29.61 33.43
C SER A 4 -31.36 -28.80 32.52
N ILE A 5 -30.95 -29.31 31.34
CA ILE A 5 -30.16 -28.50 30.34
C ILE A 5 -30.78 -28.68 28.94
N ALA A 6 -32.09 -28.59 28.82
CA ALA A 6 -32.75 -28.71 27.52
C ALA A 6 -33.85 -27.67 27.33
N ALA A 7 -33.69 -26.45 27.79
CA ALA A 7 -34.73 -25.42 27.65
C ALA A 7 -34.15 -23.99 27.52
N LEU A 8 -33.11 -23.80 26.68
CA LEU A 8 -32.54 -22.44 26.44
C LEU A 8 -31.99 -22.28 25.02
N LEU A 9 -32.65 -22.89 24.03
CA LEU A 9 -32.24 -22.81 22.60
C LEU A 9 -33.43 -22.58 21.66
N ALA A 10 -34.35 -21.70 22.01
CA ALA A 10 -35.48 -21.37 21.14
C ALA A 10 -35.95 -19.91 21.30
N ALA A 11 -35.04 -18.95 21.15
CA ALA A 11 -35.41 -17.52 21.07
C ALA A 11 -34.34 -16.70 20.31
N VAL A 12 -33.92 -17.17 19.11
CA VAL A 12 -33.17 -16.34 18.17
C VAL A 12 -33.82 -16.52 16.82
N SER A 13 -34.87 -15.81 16.57
CA SER A 13 -35.44 -15.70 15.22
C SER A 13 -36.20 -14.37 15.09
N CYS A 14 -35.92 -13.69 14.01
CA CYS A 14 -36.55 -12.44 13.55
C CYS A 14 -35.90 -11.15 14.06
N VAL A 15 -34.64 -10.94 13.75
CA VAL A 15 -34.23 -9.61 13.37
C VAL A 15 -34.56 -9.43 11.90
N ALA A 16 -35.73 -8.90 11.61
CA ALA A 16 -36.07 -8.37 10.29
C ALA A 16 -35.10 -7.24 10.02
N VAL A 17 -34.14 -7.45 9.13
CA VAL A 17 -33.34 -6.41 8.54
C VAL A 17 -34.29 -5.58 7.68
N ALA A 18 -34.85 -4.51 8.24
CA ALA A 18 -35.44 -3.43 7.47
C ALA A 18 -34.26 -2.81 6.69
N GLN A 19 -34.08 -3.26 5.46
CA GLN A 19 -33.28 -2.53 4.49
C GLN A 19 -34.08 -1.25 4.22
N ALA A 20 -33.69 -0.19 4.91
CA ALA A 20 -34.02 1.14 4.50
C ALA A 20 -33.43 1.29 3.08
N GLN A 21 -34.30 1.25 2.07
CA GLN A 21 -33.98 1.78 0.76
C GLN A 21 -33.68 3.28 1.00
N GLU A 22 -32.40 3.59 1.14
CA GLU A 22 -31.95 4.97 1.00
C GLU A 22 -32.33 5.41 -0.41
N THR A 23 -33.44 6.10 -0.51
CA THR A 23 -33.76 6.88 -1.69
C THR A 23 -32.53 7.73 -1.93
N PRO A 24 -31.85 7.65 -3.09
CA PRO A 24 -30.72 8.52 -3.34
C PRO A 24 -31.25 9.95 -3.23
N ALA A 25 -30.87 10.65 -2.16
CA ALA A 25 -31.12 12.06 -2.01
C ALA A 25 -30.57 12.70 -3.29
N ALA A 26 -31.47 13.29 -4.07
CA ALA A 26 -31.09 14.07 -5.23
C ALA A 26 -30.01 15.04 -4.76
N VAL A 27 -28.78 14.85 -5.25
CA VAL A 27 -27.65 15.72 -4.96
C VAL A 27 -27.96 17.05 -5.61
N ALA A 28 -28.70 17.89 -4.86
CA ALA A 28 -29.01 19.25 -5.26
C ALA A 28 -27.68 20.02 -5.29
N GLY A 29 -27.20 20.35 -6.50
CA GLY A 29 -26.22 21.41 -6.68
C GLY A 29 -24.78 21.08 -6.31
N ALA A 30 -24.30 19.86 -6.54
CA ALA A 30 -22.86 19.64 -6.57
C ALA A 30 -22.27 20.49 -7.72
N LEU A 31 -21.43 21.45 -7.38
CA LEU A 31 -20.65 22.19 -8.36
C LEU A 31 -19.95 21.18 -9.27
N PRO A 32 -19.89 21.40 -10.58
CA PRO A 32 -19.29 20.45 -11.49
C PRO A 32 -17.85 20.19 -11.05
N TYR A 33 -17.56 18.95 -10.71
CA TYR A 33 -16.22 18.52 -10.30
C TYR A 33 -15.31 18.60 -11.52
N THR A 34 -14.29 19.44 -11.47
CA THR A 34 -13.39 19.60 -12.62
C THR A 34 -12.39 18.43 -12.68
N LEU A 35 -11.85 18.18 -13.89
CA LEU A 35 -10.81 17.16 -14.06
C LEU A 35 -9.62 17.39 -13.14
N ASP A 36 -9.17 18.64 -12.98
CA ASP A 36 -8.04 18.97 -12.11
C ASP A 36 -8.33 18.66 -10.64
N GLN A 37 -9.56 18.92 -10.18
CA GLN A 37 -10.01 18.56 -8.84
C GLN A 37 -10.05 17.04 -8.64
N ALA A 38 -10.54 16.31 -9.64
CA ALA A 38 -10.56 14.84 -9.61
C ALA A 38 -9.16 14.24 -9.55
N VAL A 39 -8.24 14.76 -10.37
CA VAL A 39 -6.84 14.33 -10.39
C VAL A 39 -6.12 14.66 -9.08
N ALA A 40 -6.37 15.85 -8.53
CA ALA A 40 -5.76 16.26 -7.25
C ALA A 40 -6.26 15.41 -6.09
N ALA A 41 -7.57 15.14 -6.02
CA ALA A 41 -8.16 14.31 -4.98
C ALA A 41 -7.66 12.86 -5.04
N ALA A 42 -7.65 12.25 -6.24
CA ALA A 42 -7.17 10.90 -6.43
C ALA A 42 -5.65 10.77 -6.18
N GLY A 43 -4.86 11.76 -6.63
CA GLY A 43 -3.40 11.75 -6.46
C GLY A 43 -2.96 11.82 -4.99
N GLY A 44 -3.76 12.47 -4.12
CA GLY A 44 -3.49 12.59 -2.69
C GLY A 44 -3.91 11.37 -1.85
N SER A 45 -4.81 10.52 -2.37
CA SER A 45 -5.41 9.41 -1.61
C SER A 45 -5.22 8.04 -2.26
N ALA A 46 -4.51 7.94 -3.39
CA ALA A 46 -4.31 6.67 -4.09
C ALA A 46 -3.32 5.78 -3.33
N PRO A 47 -3.71 4.57 -2.87
CA PRO A 47 -2.81 3.65 -2.17
C PRO A 47 -1.55 3.30 -2.97
N ALA A 48 -1.66 3.27 -4.30
CA ALA A 48 -0.53 3.03 -5.20
C ALA A 48 0.53 4.15 -5.13
N ALA A 49 0.11 5.42 -5.00
CA ALA A 49 1.04 6.55 -4.85
C ALA A 49 1.75 6.49 -3.48
N GLU A 50 1.03 6.15 -2.42
CA GLU A 50 1.58 5.97 -1.08
C GLU A 50 2.59 4.81 -1.05
N ALA A 51 2.25 3.66 -1.63
CA ALA A 51 3.16 2.52 -1.74
C ALA A 51 4.43 2.86 -2.56
N ALA A 52 4.29 3.61 -3.65
CA ALA A 52 5.43 4.05 -4.44
C ALA A 52 6.34 5.01 -3.65
N GLN A 53 5.78 5.90 -2.85
CA GLN A 53 6.53 6.79 -1.97
C GLN A 53 7.27 6.01 -0.87
N ALA A 54 6.61 5.04 -0.23
CA ALA A 54 7.24 4.17 0.76
C ALA A 54 8.42 3.38 0.17
N ASN A 55 8.32 2.93 -1.08
CA ASN A 55 9.43 2.29 -1.79
C ASN A 55 10.62 3.23 -2.03
N VAL A 56 10.38 4.50 -2.31
CA VAL A 56 11.45 5.52 -2.42
C VAL A 56 12.15 5.69 -1.07
N GLU A 57 11.41 5.76 0.01
CA GLU A 57 11.99 5.89 1.37
C GLU A 57 12.78 4.65 1.76
N ALA A 58 12.28 3.46 1.46
CA ALA A 58 13.00 2.20 1.67
C ALA A 58 14.33 2.16 0.89
N ALA A 59 14.33 2.61 -0.37
CA ALA A 59 15.55 2.69 -1.18
C ALA A 59 16.57 3.69 -0.62
N ARG A 60 16.12 4.83 -0.10
CA ARG A 60 16.98 5.81 0.59
C ARG A 60 17.59 5.23 1.87
N ALA A 61 16.79 4.52 2.66
CA ALA A 61 17.28 3.84 3.85
C ALA A 61 18.31 2.76 3.50
N ALA A 62 18.06 1.96 2.45
CA ALA A 62 18.99 0.96 1.94
C ALA A 62 20.32 1.58 1.48
N ARG A 63 20.30 2.79 0.88
CA ARG A 63 21.50 3.54 0.54
C ARG A 63 22.31 3.91 1.79
N THR A 64 21.64 4.32 2.87
CA THR A 64 22.31 4.61 4.15
C THR A 64 23.01 3.37 4.68
N VAL A 65 22.30 2.22 4.69
CA VAL A 65 22.86 0.93 5.12
C VAL A 65 24.05 0.51 4.24
N ALA A 66 23.96 0.67 2.92
CA ALA A 66 25.05 0.38 1.99
C ALA A 66 26.32 1.18 2.26
N GLY A 67 26.18 2.36 2.88
CA GLY A 67 27.29 3.22 3.29
C GLY A 67 27.93 2.83 4.62
N LEU A 68 27.34 1.96 5.41
CA LEU A 68 27.89 1.53 6.69
C LEU A 68 29.15 0.68 6.49
N ARG A 69 30.08 0.79 7.44
CA ARG A 69 31.22 -0.12 7.54
C ARG A 69 30.78 -1.39 8.28
N PRO A 70 31.39 -2.55 7.99
CA PRO A 70 31.16 -3.76 8.77
C PRO A 70 31.49 -3.54 10.25
N ASN A 71 30.69 -4.14 11.12
CA ASN A 71 30.90 -4.05 12.55
C ASN A 71 32.14 -4.83 12.98
N PRO A 72 32.92 -4.33 13.96
CA PRO A 72 33.93 -5.13 14.64
C PRO A 72 33.28 -6.27 15.40
N THR A 73 33.96 -7.41 15.46
CA THR A 73 33.54 -8.57 16.24
C THR A 73 34.52 -8.78 17.37
N VAL A 74 33.97 -9.07 18.56
CA VAL A 74 34.75 -9.48 19.75
C VAL A 74 34.48 -10.94 19.98
N GLN A 75 35.51 -11.74 20.10
CA GLN A 75 35.43 -13.16 20.40
C GLN A 75 36.20 -13.46 21.66
N THR A 76 35.60 -14.21 22.58
CA THR A 76 36.26 -14.73 23.78
C THR A 76 36.28 -16.25 23.66
N GLN A 77 37.45 -16.83 23.84
CA GLN A 77 37.66 -18.28 23.82
C GLN A 77 38.34 -18.68 25.13
N VAL A 78 37.85 -19.71 25.75
CA VAL A 78 38.46 -20.29 26.94
C VAL A 78 38.76 -21.76 26.68
N GLU A 79 40.00 -22.16 26.83
CA GLU A 79 40.47 -23.52 26.53
C GLU A 79 41.04 -24.16 27.81
N ASN A 80 41.17 -25.48 27.81
CA ASN A 80 41.80 -26.29 28.86
C ASN A 80 41.14 -26.16 30.24
N ILE A 81 39.83 -25.91 30.31
CA ILE A 81 39.12 -25.72 31.61
C ILE A 81 38.88 -27.06 32.35
N ALA A 82 38.78 -28.17 31.62
CA ALA A 82 38.38 -29.50 32.14
C ALA A 82 39.13 -30.61 31.43
N GLY A 83 40.42 -30.49 31.26
CA GLY A 83 41.28 -31.47 30.65
C GLY A 83 41.65 -32.61 31.60
N SER A 84 42.33 -33.65 31.10
CA SER A 84 42.91 -34.74 31.86
C SER A 84 44.45 -34.71 31.78
N GLY A 85 45.13 -35.34 32.76
CA GLY A 85 46.58 -35.37 32.78
C GLY A 85 47.20 -33.99 33.13
N PRO A 86 48.17 -33.51 32.36
CA PRO A 86 48.85 -32.23 32.62
C PRO A 86 47.89 -31.00 32.52
N TYR A 87 46.73 -31.18 31.90
CA TYR A 87 45.68 -30.14 31.72
C TYR A 87 44.51 -30.32 32.71
N SER A 88 44.69 -31.08 33.79
CA SER A 88 43.62 -31.28 34.77
C SER A 88 43.37 -30.06 35.62
N GLY A 89 42.08 -29.72 35.81
CA GLY A 89 41.64 -28.56 36.60
C GLY A 89 41.78 -27.23 35.87
N VAL A 90 41.60 -26.10 36.61
CA VAL A 90 41.61 -24.74 36.06
C VAL A 90 43.01 -24.11 35.98
N GLY A 91 44.04 -24.79 36.49
CA GLY A 91 45.41 -24.26 36.53
C GLY A 91 46.10 -24.09 35.15
N SER A 92 45.58 -24.82 34.16
CA SER A 92 46.07 -24.76 32.79
C SER A 92 45.04 -24.10 31.85
N ALA A 93 44.03 -23.42 32.42
CA ALA A 93 43.04 -22.70 31.63
C ALA A 93 43.66 -21.50 30.89
N GLU A 94 43.39 -21.42 29.61
CA GLU A 94 43.82 -20.32 28.78
C GLU A 94 42.59 -19.52 28.32
N SER A 95 42.65 -18.20 28.48
CA SER A 95 41.59 -17.28 28.06
C SER A 95 42.13 -16.34 26.99
N THR A 96 41.56 -16.40 25.80
CA THR A 96 41.93 -15.52 24.67
C THR A 96 40.76 -14.60 24.37
N VAL A 97 41.03 -13.31 24.31
CA VAL A 97 40.14 -12.28 23.81
C VAL A 97 40.66 -11.75 22.50
N SER A 98 39.91 -11.86 21.43
CA SER A 98 40.25 -11.34 20.11
C SER A 98 39.25 -10.31 19.61
N VAL A 99 39.76 -9.30 18.90
CA VAL A 99 38.94 -8.28 18.24
C VAL A 99 39.29 -8.32 16.75
N ALA A 100 38.31 -8.56 15.90
CA ALA A 100 38.48 -8.52 14.46
C ALA A 100 37.74 -7.31 13.87
N ILE A 101 38.45 -6.46 13.16
CA ILE A 101 37.92 -5.27 12.47
C ILE A 101 38.02 -5.52 10.97
N PRO A 102 36.90 -5.81 10.26
CA PRO A 102 36.96 -6.04 8.82
C PRO A 102 37.26 -4.73 8.08
N ILE A 103 38.34 -4.72 7.28
CA ILE A 103 38.70 -3.59 6.43
C ILE A 103 38.29 -3.90 4.99
N GLU A 104 37.43 -3.07 4.43
CA GLU A 104 37.02 -3.18 3.04
C GLU A 104 37.98 -2.48 2.11
N LEU A 105 38.69 -3.24 1.26
CA LEU A 105 39.65 -2.76 0.25
C LEU A 105 39.03 -2.85 -1.15
N GLY A 106 39.65 -2.20 -2.13
CA GLY A 106 39.32 -2.31 -3.55
C GLY A 106 37.99 -1.65 -3.95
N GLY A 107 37.56 -0.63 -3.24
CA GLY A 107 36.39 0.15 -3.63
C GLY A 107 35.02 -0.56 -3.41
N LYS A 108 34.98 -1.67 -2.66
CA LYS A 108 33.75 -2.43 -2.41
C LYS A 108 32.62 -1.57 -1.83
N ARG A 109 32.95 -0.70 -0.86
CA ARG A 109 31.97 0.21 -0.25
C ARG A 109 31.42 1.23 -1.26
N SER A 110 32.29 1.83 -2.10
CA SER A 110 31.85 2.79 -3.12
C SER A 110 30.99 2.12 -4.18
N ALA A 111 31.30 0.88 -4.57
CA ALA A 111 30.48 0.10 -5.50
C ALA A 111 29.08 -0.21 -4.90
N ARG A 112 29.00 -0.61 -3.62
CA ARG A 112 27.70 -0.81 -2.94
C ARG A 112 26.88 0.48 -2.91
N ILE A 113 27.49 1.62 -2.60
CA ILE A 113 26.82 2.92 -2.59
C ILE A 113 26.33 3.27 -4.01
N ALA A 114 27.14 3.01 -5.04
CA ALA A 114 26.75 3.26 -6.43
C ALA A 114 25.51 2.44 -6.85
N VAL A 115 25.48 1.16 -6.50
CA VAL A 115 24.30 0.29 -6.73
C VAL A 115 23.08 0.82 -5.99
N ALA A 116 23.22 1.18 -4.71
CA ALA A 116 22.11 1.71 -3.92
C ALA A 116 21.60 3.07 -4.45
N ASN A 117 22.48 3.93 -4.99
CA ASN A 117 22.09 5.16 -5.68
C ASN A 117 21.27 4.85 -6.93
N ALA A 118 21.70 3.90 -7.76
CA ALA A 118 20.95 3.48 -8.94
C ALA A 118 19.56 2.92 -8.58
N GLN A 119 19.46 2.15 -7.50
CA GLN A 119 18.17 1.64 -6.99
C GLN A 119 17.27 2.79 -6.50
N THR A 120 17.83 3.79 -5.83
CA THR A 120 17.07 4.98 -5.40
C THR A 120 16.53 5.75 -6.61
N ASN A 121 17.37 5.97 -7.64
CA ASN A 121 16.93 6.62 -8.87
C ASN A 121 15.83 5.82 -9.57
N ARG A 122 15.95 4.50 -9.63
CA ARG A 122 14.90 3.62 -10.15
C ARG A 122 13.60 3.77 -9.37
N ALA A 123 13.64 3.79 -8.05
CA ALA A 123 12.45 3.96 -7.21
C ALA A 123 11.76 5.31 -7.46
N LEU A 124 12.52 6.39 -7.66
CA LEU A 124 12.00 7.70 -8.01
C LEU A 124 11.28 7.69 -9.39
N LEU A 125 11.87 7.03 -10.38
CA LEU A 125 11.24 6.89 -11.71
C LEU A 125 9.95 6.06 -11.64
N VAL A 126 9.96 4.97 -10.90
CA VAL A 126 8.75 4.14 -10.68
C VAL A 126 7.65 4.96 -10.00
N SER A 127 7.99 5.76 -8.99
CA SER A 127 7.02 6.66 -8.34
C SER A 127 6.43 7.68 -9.32
N ALA A 128 7.24 8.27 -10.21
CA ALA A 128 6.76 9.19 -11.23
C ALA A 128 5.84 8.51 -12.27
N ILE A 129 6.16 7.27 -12.67
CA ILE A 129 5.31 6.46 -13.55
C ILE A 129 3.96 6.19 -12.89
N THR A 130 3.95 5.73 -11.64
CA THR A 130 2.72 5.46 -10.89
C THR A 130 1.83 6.69 -10.80
N GLN A 131 2.39 7.88 -10.55
CA GLN A 131 1.63 9.13 -10.53
C GLN A 131 1.02 9.46 -11.91
N ALA A 132 1.77 9.23 -12.99
CA ALA A 132 1.27 9.43 -14.34
C ALA A 132 0.14 8.44 -14.69
N GLU A 133 0.24 7.19 -14.27
CA GLU A 133 -0.78 6.15 -14.46
C GLU A 133 -2.08 6.50 -13.70
N ILE A 134 -1.97 6.96 -12.45
CA ILE A 134 -3.13 7.42 -11.67
C ILE A 134 -3.82 8.58 -12.40
N ARG A 135 -3.05 9.58 -12.87
CA ARG A 135 -3.60 10.70 -13.63
C ARG A 135 -4.31 10.23 -14.89
N LEU A 136 -3.72 9.31 -15.63
CA LEU A 136 -4.33 8.73 -16.83
C LEU A 136 -5.66 8.03 -16.51
N GLN A 137 -5.67 7.18 -15.51
CA GLN A 137 -6.86 6.44 -15.10
C GLN A 137 -7.99 7.37 -14.67
N VAL A 138 -7.69 8.38 -13.85
CA VAL A 138 -8.68 9.38 -13.42
C VAL A 138 -9.22 10.16 -14.62
N THR A 139 -8.36 10.55 -15.56
CA THR A 139 -8.78 11.25 -16.78
C THR A 139 -9.72 10.40 -17.61
N GLN A 140 -9.43 9.12 -17.79
CA GLN A 140 -10.29 8.19 -18.53
C GLN A 140 -11.67 8.07 -17.88
N LEU A 141 -11.71 7.81 -16.57
CA LEU A 141 -12.96 7.68 -15.83
C LEU A 141 -13.78 8.98 -15.84
N TYR A 142 -13.12 10.13 -15.76
CA TYR A 142 -13.77 11.43 -15.84
C TYR A 142 -14.44 11.65 -17.21
N VAL A 143 -13.73 11.35 -18.28
CA VAL A 143 -14.28 11.45 -19.65
C VAL A 143 -15.45 10.50 -19.86
N GLU A 144 -15.34 9.26 -19.33
CA GLU A 144 -16.45 8.29 -19.38
C GLU A 144 -17.68 8.78 -18.62
N ALA A 145 -17.49 9.37 -17.43
CA ALA A 145 -18.59 9.93 -16.63
C ALA A 145 -19.29 11.07 -17.38
N VAL A 146 -18.53 12.05 -17.90
CA VAL A 146 -19.08 13.16 -18.67
C VAL A 146 -19.81 12.66 -19.94
N ALA A 147 -19.26 11.66 -20.62
CA ALA A 147 -19.90 11.07 -21.80
C ALA A 147 -21.21 10.35 -21.43
N ALA A 148 -21.26 9.68 -20.26
CA ALA A 148 -22.47 9.04 -19.76
C ALA A 148 -23.56 10.07 -19.41
N GLU A 149 -23.21 11.18 -18.76
CA GLU A 149 -24.13 12.28 -18.49
C GLU A 149 -24.74 12.85 -19.78
N ARG A 150 -23.92 13.11 -20.80
CA ARG A 150 -24.40 13.59 -22.11
C ARG A 150 -25.33 12.59 -22.81
N ARG A 151 -25.04 11.29 -22.70
CA ARG A 151 -25.96 10.25 -23.25
C ARG A 151 -27.32 10.26 -22.54
N VAL A 152 -27.34 10.44 -21.22
CA VAL A 152 -28.59 10.55 -20.46
C VAL A 152 -29.39 11.80 -20.86
N GLU A 153 -28.74 12.96 -21.01
CA GLU A 153 -29.39 14.18 -21.49
C GLU A 153 -30.01 13.97 -22.89
N THR A 154 -29.25 13.40 -23.83
CA THR A 154 -29.73 13.11 -25.19
C THR A 154 -30.92 12.15 -25.17
N ALA A 155 -30.85 11.08 -24.36
CA ALA A 155 -31.96 10.11 -24.25
C ALA A 155 -33.22 10.73 -23.67
N ARG A 156 -33.09 11.62 -22.67
CA ARG A 156 -34.23 12.39 -22.11
C ARG A 156 -34.87 13.30 -23.15
N ASP A 157 -34.07 14.01 -23.93
CA ASP A 157 -34.57 14.88 -24.99
C ASP A 157 -35.29 14.08 -26.10
N GLN A 158 -34.73 12.95 -26.50
CA GLN A 158 -35.39 12.06 -27.47
C GLN A 158 -36.72 11.51 -26.95
N SER A 159 -36.79 11.12 -25.68
CA SER A 159 -38.02 10.66 -25.06
C SER A 159 -39.09 11.75 -24.99
N ARG A 160 -38.68 12.99 -24.66
CA ARG A 160 -39.56 14.15 -24.65
C ARG A 160 -40.13 14.44 -26.05
N ILE A 161 -39.28 14.51 -27.07
CA ILE A 161 -39.67 14.75 -28.46
C ILE A 161 -40.65 13.67 -28.95
N ALA A 162 -40.40 12.40 -28.67
CA ALA A 162 -41.27 11.31 -29.01
C ALA A 162 -42.62 11.40 -28.32
N GLY A 163 -42.67 11.78 -27.05
CA GLY A 163 -43.88 12.04 -26.30
C GLY A 163 -44.69 13.18 -26.87
N ASP A 164 -44.09 14.28 -27.20
CA ASP A 164 -44.73 15.44 -27.81
C ASP A 164 -45.33 15.08 -29.20
N ALA A 165 -44.59 14.33 -30.03
CA ALA A 165 -45.08 13.87 -31.31
C ALA A 165 -46.29 12.92 -31.19
N ALA A 166 -46.27 12.01 -30.23
CA ALA A 166 -47.41 11.12 -29.95
C ALA A 166 -48.67 11.87 -29.52
N ASN A 167 -48.50 12.88 -28.66
CA ASN A 167 -49.60 13.73 -28.19
C ASN A 167 -50.22 14.56 -29.33
N CYS A 168 -49.41 15.08 -30.24
CA CYS A 168 -49.90 15.83 -31.44
C CYS A 168 -50.68 14.91 -32.38
N SER A 169 -50.29 13.64 -32.56
CA SER A 169 -51.00 12.72 -33.45
C SER A 169 -52.32 12.16 -32.86
N GLY A 170 -52.46 12.16 -31.56
CA GLY A 170 -53.69 11.68 -30.87
C GLY A 170 -54.81 12.74 -30.71
N SER A 171 -54.56 14.00 -31.14
CA SER A 171 -55.53 15.11 -31.06
C SER A 171 -56.27 15.40 -32.36
N GLN A 172 -56.20 14.53 -33.35
CA GLN A 172 -57.04 14.56 -34.57
C GLN A 172 -58.12 13.46 -34.48
#